data_979651f1d80536363f39d954c9e2c19c
#
_entry.id   979651f1d80536363f39d954c9e2c19c
#
_cell.length_a   1.000
_cell.length_b   1.000
_cell.length_c   1.000
_cell.angle_alpha   90.00
_cell.angle_beta   90.00
_cell.angle_gamma   90.00
#
_symmetry.space_group_name_H-M   'P 1'
#
loop_
_entity.id
_entity.type
_entity.pdbx_description
1 polymer ?
#
loop_
_entity_poly.entity_id
_entity_poly.type
_entity_poly.pdbx_seq_one_letter_code
_entity_poly.pdbx_strand_id
1 'polypeptide(L)'
;MLRLDPRTTVAVAIDMHRGHLDPAVATLPLPAERCGPLIKRAAALLAGLRERAVPVVHVVTEYRDAAEIAANPFWKAAHDDPGKARRGILRHNLRGSPGTEIIAELHDPRDLVVRGKKRYSSFHATDLEFLLRRLGADTVILAGINTTTCVLCAAFEATNLDFRVVIAADAVDSMDGEDMHRFALRLMQAALGWPLGNEDIFQALGA
;
A
#
# COMPACT_ATOMS: atom_id res chain seq x y z
N MET A 1 -24.38 9.51 -2.61
CA MET A 1 -23.45 8.40 -2.89
C MET A 1 -22.21 8.96 -3.55
N LEU A 2 -21.00 8.55 -3.15
CA LEU A 2 -19.75 9.00 -3.79
C LEU A 2 -19.76 8.56 -5.26
N ARG A 3 -19.35 9.45 -6.16
CA ARG A 3 -19.13 9.13 -7.58
C ARG A 3 -17.68 9.38 -7.93
N LEU A 4 -17.08 8.43 -8.64
CA LEU A 4 -15.70 8.47 -9.09
C LEU A 4 -15.69 8.46 -10.64
N ASP A 5 -14.78 9.21 -11.22
CA ASP A 5 -14.55 9.18 -12.68
C ASP A 5 -13.34 8.27 -12.96
N PRO A 6 -13.49 7.15 -13.67
CA PRO A 6 -12.37 6.28 -14.00
C PRO A 6 -11.21 6.98 -14.71
N ARG A 7 -11.48 8.06 -15.45
CA ARG A 7 -10.47 8.82 -16.22
C ARG A 7 -9.55 9.66 -15.34
N THR A 8 -10.00 10.01 -14.13
CA THR A 8 -9.24 10.81 -13.17
C THR A 8 -8.96 10.07 -11.86
N THR A 9 -9.25 8.76 -11.84
CA THR A 9 -8.98 7.89 -10.69
C THR A 9 -7.77 7.01 -10.98
N VAL A 10 -6.87 6.85 -9.99
CA VAL A 10 -5.72 5.95 -10.05
C VAL A 10 -5.69 5.06 -8.80
N ALA A 11 -5.47 3.77 -8.97
CA ALA A 11 -5.24 2.86 -7.87
C ALA A 11 -3.77 2.83 -7.47
N VAL A 12 -3.48 2.93 -6.18
CA VAL A 12 -2.12 2.86 -5.62
C VAL A 12 -2.03 1.66 -4.68
N ALA A 13 -1.36 0.60 -5.15
CA ALA A 13 -1.12 -0.64 -4.41
C ALA A 13 0.21 -0.52 -3.64
N ILE A 14 0.14 -0.32 -2.33
CA ILE A 14 1.27 0.04 -1.48
C ILE A 14 1.84 -1.22 -0.82
N ASP A 15 3.13 -1.49 -1.09
CA ASP A 15 3.92 -2.57 -0.46
C ASP A 15 3.28 -3.97 -0.56
N MET A 16 2.53 -4.24 -1.64
CA MET A 16 1.91 -5.54 -1.93
C MET A 16 2.94 -6.51 -2.53
N HIS A 17 4.05 -6.69 -1.83
CA HIS A 17 5.21 -7.47 -2.25
C HIS A 17 5.46 -8.67 -1.32
N ARG A 18 6.32 -9.60 -1.77
CA ARG A 18 6.63 -10.84 -1.05
C ARG A 18 7.26 -10.60 0.32
N GLY A 19 7.93 -9.47 0.53
CA GLY A 19 8.53 -9.09 1.81
C GLY A 19 7.54 -8.91 2.98
N HIS A 20 6.24 -8.80 2.67
CA HIS A 20 5.14 -8.79 3.64
C HIS A 20 4.19 -9.98 3.49
N LEU A 21 3.94 -10.45 2.27
CA LEU A 21 2.79 -11.31 1.94
C LEU A 21 3.16 -12.75 1.59
N ASP A 22 4.44 -13.06 1.42
CA ASP A 22 4.90 -14.43 1.19
C ASP A 22 5.63 -14.94 2.44
N PRO A 23 5.00 -15.83 3.23
CA PRO A 23 5.61 -16.35 4.47
C PRO A 23 6.98 -17.03 4.27
N ALA A 24 7.28 -17.50 3.04
CA ALA A 24 8.54 -18.17 2.76
C ALA A 24 9.74 -17.20 2.72
N VAL A 25 9.51 -15.91 2.39
CA VAL A 25 10.59 -14.93 2.20
C VAL A 25 10.38 -13.63 2.97
N ALA A 26 9.21 -13.45 3.58
CA ALA A 26 8.86 -12.20 4.26
C ALA A 26 9.79 -11.93 5.46
N THR A 27 10.27 -10.71 5.53
CA THR A 27 11.11 -10.21 6.64
C THR A 27 10.33 -9.36 7.64
N LEU A 28 9.18 -8.85 7.24
CA LEU A 28 8.19 -8.19 8.09
C LEU A 28 6.78 -8.72 7.71
N PRO A 29 6.48 -9.98 8.07
CA PRO A 29 5.28 -10.65 7.58
C PRO A 29 3.98 -10.12 8.19
N LEU A 30 2.93 -10.03 7.38
CA LEU A 30 1.56 -10.15 7.85
C LEU A 30 1.36 -11.58 8.40
N PRO A 31 0.49 -11.81 9.41
CA PRO A 31 0.15 -13.17 9.84
C PRO A 31 -0.24 -14.05 8.65
N ALA A 32 0.33 -15.26 8.59
CA ALA A 32 0.28 -16.11 7.39
C ALA A 32 -1.16 -16.43 6.94
N GLU A 33 -2.07 -16.64 7.92
CA GLU A 33 -3.48 -16.90 7.67
C GLU A 33 -4.24 -15.70 7.05
N ARG A 34 -3.69 -14.49 7.17
CA ARG A 34 -4.27 -13.26 6.61
C ARG A 34 -3.74 -12.94 5.21
N CYS A 35 -2.59 -13.47 4.82
CA CYS A 35 -1.96 -13.19 3.51
C CYS A 35 -2.86 -13.62 2.35
N GLY A 36 -3.27 -14.88 2.29
CA GLY A 36 -4.10 -15.40 1.19
C GLY A 36 -5.43 -14.68 1.01
N PRO A 37 -6.23 -14.49 2.08
CA PRO A 37 -7.46 -13.70 2.00
C PRO A 37 -7.26 -12.27 1.52
N LEU A 38 -6.21 -11.58 1.96
CA LEU A 38 -5.90 -10.22 1.50
C LEU A 38 -5.52 -10.20 0.01
N ILE A 39 -4.60 -11.10 -0.41
CA ILE A 39 -4.19 -11.22 -1.81
C ILE A 39 -5.39 -11.44 -2.71
N LYS A 40 -6.30 -12.35 -2.33
CA LYS A 40 -7.51 -12.65 -3.11
C LYS A 40 -8.41 -11.41 -3.29
N ARG A 41 -8.66 -10.66 -2.21
CA ARG A 41 -9.50 -9.44 -2.26
C ARG A 41 -8.83 -8.32 -3.05
N ALA A 42 -7.52 -8.14 -2.87
CA ALA A 42 -6.75 -7.16 -3.64
C ALA A 42 -6.69 -7.52 -5.13
N ALA A 43 -6.51 -8.79 -5.47
CA ALA A 43 -6.53 -9.25 -6.87
C ALA A 43 -7.88 -8.96 -7.54
N ALA A 44 -9.00 -9.24 -6.85
CA ALA A 44 -10.33 -8.93 -7.34
C ALA A 44 -10.52 -7.42 -7.56
N LEU A 45 -10.07 -6.59 -6.60
CA LEU A 45 -10.10 -5.14 -6.74
C LEU A 45 -9.33 -4.68 -7.97
N LEU A 46 -8.04 -5.04 -8.06
CA LEU A 46 -7.16 -4.56 -9.13
C LEU A 46 -7.61 -5.04 -10.51
N ALA A 47 -8.11 -6.27 -10.62
CA ALA A 47 -8.71 -6.77 -11.87
C ALA A 47 -9.93 -5.92 -12.28
N GLY A 48 -10.90 -5.72 -11.39
CA GLY A 48 -12.09 -4.92 -11.66
C GLY A 48 -11.79 -3.45 -11.97
N LEU A 49 -10.72 -2.87 -11.39
CA LEU A 49 -10.27 -1.52 -11.71
C LEU A 49 -9.65 -1.45 -13.12
N ARG A 50 -8.84 -2.43 -13.51
CA ARG A 50 -8.27 -2.53 -14.88
C ARG A 50 -9.34 -2.69 -15.94
N GLU A 51 -10.39 -3.47 -15.68
CA GLU A 51 -11.56 -3.62 -16.58
C GLU A 51 -12.28 -2.30 -16.82
N ARG A 52 -12.23 -1.38 -15.83
CA ARG A 52 -12.80 -0.03 -15.90
C ARG A 52 -11.80 1.03 -16.40
N ALA A 53 -10.66 0.59 -16.94
CA ALA A 53 -9.58 1.46 -17.42
C ALA A 53 -9.00 2.39 -16.33
N VAL A 54 -9.11 2.04 -15.04
CA VAL A 54 -8.43 2.73 -13.94
C VAL A 54 -6.99 2.25 -13.89
N PRO A 55 -5.99 3.13 -14.06
CA PRO A 55 -4.58 2.76 -13.97
C PRO A 55 -4.22 2.25 -12.57
N VAL A 56 -3.33 1.26 -12.53
CA VAL A 56 -2.77 0.71 -11.29
C VAL A 56 -1.29 1.09 -11.18
N VAL A 57 -0.91 1.64 -10.03
CA VAL A 57 0.46 1.97 -9.67
C VAL A 57 0.85 1.15 -8.45
N HIS A 58 1.84 0.28 -8.57
CA HIS A 58 2.46 -0.38 -7.44
C HIS A 58 3.55 0.47 -6.84
N VAL A 59 3.53 0.67 -5.52
CA VAL A 59 4.63 1.33 -4.79
C VAL A 59 5.36 0.27 -3.98
N VAL A 60 6.67 0.13 -4.21
CA VAL A 60 7.49 -0.93 -3.63
C VAL A 60 8.59 -0.33 -2.77
N THR A 61 8.62 -0.75 -1.50
CA THR A 61 9.76 -0.47 -0.59
C THR A 61 10.97 -1.28 -1.05
N GLU A 62 12.08 -0.59 -1.28
CA GLU A 62 13.36 -1.20 -1.64
C GLU A 62 14.53 -0.40 -1.05
N TYR A 63 15.47 -1.07 -0.40
CA TYR A 63 16.67 -0.48 0.17
C TYR A 63 17.91 -0.99 -0.55
N ARG A 64 18.92 -0.12 -0.77
CA ARG A 64 20.20 -0.53 -1.34
C ARG A 64 20.97 -1.44 -0.39
N ASP A 65 20.91 -1.11 0.92
CA ASP A 65 21.58 -1.83 1.98
C ASP A 65 20.91 -1.57 3.35
N ALA A 66 21.38 -2.27 4.38
CA ALA A 66 20.88 -2.12 5.74
C ALA A 66 21.17 -0.73 6.35
N ALA A 67 22.17 0.00 5.87
CA ALA A 67 22.49 1.32 6.39
C ALA A 67 21.39 2.34 6.05
N GLU A 68 20.74 2.23 4.89
CA GLU A 68 19.59 3.06 4.56
C GLU A 68 18.42 2.88 5.53
N ILE A 69 18.24 1.67 6.05
CA ILE A 69 17.21 1.39 7.06
C ILE A 69 17.67 1.90 8.42
N ALA A 70 18.90 1.59 8.80
CA ALA A 70 19.49 1.97 10.08
C ALA A 70 19.69 3.50 10.27
N ALA A 71 19.65 4.27 9.19
CA ALA A 71 19.63 5.73 9.25
C ALA A 71 18.40 6.27 10.00
N ASN A 72 17.32 5.48 10.16
CA ASN A 72 16.23 5.79 11.07
C ASN A 72 16.57 5.24 12.48
N PRO A 73 16.76 6.11 13.51
CA PRO A 73 17.16 5.67 14.84
C PRO A 73 16.15 4.74 15.51
N PHE A 74 14.84 4.99 15.31
CA PHE A 74 13.78 4.15 15.87
C PHE A 74 13.80 2.74 15.25
N TRP A 75 13.96 2.63 13.93
CA TRP A 75 14.05 1.33 13.26
C TRP A 75 15.32 0.57 13.61
N LYS A 76 16.44 1.30 13.75
CA LYS A 76 17.69 0.70 14.23
C LYS A 76 17.50 0.08 15.62
N ALA A 77 16.89 0.82 16.55
CA ALA A 77 16.61 0.31 17.90
C ALA A 77 15.59 -0.84 17.90
N ALA A 78 14.60 -0.83 17.00
CA ALA A 78 13.60 -1.88 16.92
C ALA A 78 14.12 -3.18 16.29
N HIS A 79 15.24 -3.15 15.56
CA HIS A 79 15.77 -4.32 14.87
C HIS A 79 16.07 -5.50 15.79
N ASP A 80 16.73 -5.23 16.90
CA ASP A 80 17.21 -6.23 17.85
C ASP A 80 16.22 -6.50 18.99
N ASP A 81 15.14 -5.72 19.08
CA ASP A 81 14.15 -5.85 20.15
C ASP A 81 13.11 -6.92 19.81
N PRO A 82 13.08 -8.08 20.53
CA PRO A 82 12.14 -9.17 20.25
C PRO A 82 10.68 -8.78 20.51
N GLY A 83 10.42 -7.74 21.30
CA GLY A 83 9.08 -7.25 21.61
C GLY A 83 8.51 -6.29 20.57
N LYS A 84 9.27 -5.91 19.54
CA LYS A 84 8.83 -4.95 18.53
C LYS A 84 8.33 -5.64 17.27
N ALA A 85 7.22 -5.13 16.73
CA ALA A 85 6.67 -5.58 15.43
C ALA A 85 7.65 -5.38 14.26
N ARG A 86 8.61 -4.47 14.41
CA ARG A 86 9.66 -4.18 13.42
C ARG A 86 10.96 -4.92 13.68
N ARG A 87 10.96 -5.98 14.50
CA ARG A 87 12.12 -6.86 14.69
C ARG A 87 12.64 -7.38 13.35
N GLY A 88 13.95 -7.33 13.16
CA GLY A 88 14.60 -7.79 11.93
C GLY A 88 14.51 -6.83 10.74
N ILE A 89 13.99 -5.61 10.93
CA ILE A 89 13.75 -4.62 9.85
C ILE A 89 14.99 -4.33 8.99
N LEU A 90 16.21 -4.43 9.52
CA LEU A 90 17.44 -4.16 8.73
C LEU A 90 17.66 -5.15 7.59
N ARG A 91 16.88 -6.23 7.53
CA ARG A 91 16.91 -7.21 6.43
C ARG A 91 15.75 -7.02 5.45
N HIS A 92 14.85 -6.05 5.72
CA HIS A 92 13.63 -5.90 4.93
C HIS A 92 13.95 -5.35 3.54
N ASN A 93 13.48 -6.05 2.51
CA ASN A 93 13.47 -5.61 1.11
C ASN A 93 14.79 -4.98 0.61
N LEU A 94 15.89 -5.63 0.93
CA LEU A 94 17.18 -5.25 0.34
C LEU A 94 17.13 -5.54 -1.18
N ARG A 95 17.72 -4.65 -1.96
CA ARG A 95 17.77 -4.77 -3.43
C ARG A 95 18.28 -6.14 -3.87
N GLY A 96 17.56 -6.76 -4.80
CA GLY A 96 17.85 -8.10 -5.29
C GLY A 96 17.36 -9.24 -4.41
N SER A 97 16.74 -8.93 -3.24
CA SER A 97 16.08 -9.97 -2.44
C SER A 97 14.69 -10.30 -3.00
N PRO A 98 14.22 -11.55 -2.85
CA PRO A 98 12.88 -11.94 -3.30
C PRO A 98 11.75 -11.12 -2.67
N GLY A 99 11.99 -10.52 -1.50
CA GLY A 99 11.02 -9.69 -0.80
C GLY A 99 10.57 -8.47 -1.61
N THR A 100 11.38 -7.96 -2.53
CA THR A 100 11.05 -6.79 -3.36
C THR A 100 10.16 -7.10 -4.56
N GLU A 101 9.87 -8.38 -4.81
CA GLU A 101 8.98 -8.81 -5.89
C GLU A 101 7.52 -8.56 -5.50
N ILE A 102 6.75 -7.97 -6.42
CA ILE A 102 5.29 -7.84 -6.26
C ILE A 102 4.67 -9.24 -6.26
N ILE A 103 3.64 -9.47 -5.45
CA ILE A 103 2.86 -10.71 -5.48
C ILE A 103 2.33 -10.94 -6.90
N ALA A 104 2.62 -12.11 -7.47
CA ALA A 104 2.35 -12.40 -8.87
C ALA A 104 0.87 -12.24 -9.26
N GLU A 105 -0.04 -12.64 -8.37
CA GLU A 105 -1.48 -12.52 -8.57
C GLU A 105 -1.99 -11.09 -8.62
N LEU A 106 -1.18 -10.12 -8.17
CA LEU A 106 -1.55 -8.71 -8.11
C LEU A 106 -0.97 -7.91 -9.29
N HIS A 107 0.07 -8.43 -9.93
CA HIS A 107 0.79 -7.73 -10.99
C HIS A 107 0.21 -8.01 -12.38
N ASP A 108 0.08 -6.95 -13.18
CA ASP A 108 -0.21 -7.02 -14.62
C ASP A 108 0.89 -6.24 -15.36
N PRO A 109 1.35 -6.69 -16.54
CA PRO A 109 2.38 -5.97 -17.32
C PRO A 109 2.01 -4.53 -17.71
N ARG A 110 0.75 -4.17 -17.67
CA ARG A 110 0.25 -2.81 -17.93
C ARG A 110 0.39 -1.88 -16.73
N ASP A 111 0.62 -2.43 -15.55
CA ASP A 111 0.74 -1.65 -14.31
C ASP A 111 2.02 -0.83 -14.30
N LEU A 112 1.93 0.31 -13.64
CA LEU A 112 3.09 1.16 -13.38
C LEU A 112 3.71 0.80 -12.04
N VAL A 113 5.03 0.95 -11.92
CA VAL A 113 5.74 0.59 -10.69
C VAL A 113 6.66 1.71 -10.24
N VAL A 114 6.38 2.25 -9.06
CA VAL A 114 7.24 3.19 -8.32
C VAL A 114 8.11 2.38 -7.37
N ARG A 115 9.41 2.37 -7.59
CA ARG A 115 10.38 1.64 -6.76
C ARG A 115 11.20 2.58 -5.90
N GLY A 116 11.81 2.01 -4.87
CA GLY A 116 12.76 2.73 -4.05
C GLY A 116 12.16 3.60 -2.96
N LYS A 117 10.89 3.38 -2.61
CA LYS A 117 10.30 3.92 -1.38
C LYS A 117 11.15 3.51 -0.17
N LYS A 118 11.52 4.47 0.71
CA LYS A 118 12.47 4.25 1.82
C LYS A 118 11.85 4.39 3.20
N ARG A 119 10.64 4.92 3.29
CA ARG A 119 9.95 5.20 4.56
C ARG A 119 8.47 4.85 4.42
N TYR A 120 7.66 5.16 5.42
CA TYR A 120 6.21 4.96 5.35
C TYR A 120 5.56 5.78 4.24
N SER A 121 6.11 6.97 3.96
CA SER A 121 5.67 7.80 2.85
C SER A 121 5.81 7.07 1.52
N SER A 122 4.74 7.10 0.73
CA SER A 122 4.74 6.68 -0.66
C SER A 122 5.11 7.81 -1.62
N PHE A 123 5.05 9.06 -1.16
CA PHE A 123 5.31 10.27 -1.93
C PHE A 123 6.71 10.83 -1.71
N HIS A 124 7.18 10.86 -0.45
CA HIS A 124 8.48 11.45 -0.13
C HIS A 124 9.63 10.70 -0.81
N ALA A 125 10.43 11.44 -1.58
CA ALA A 125 11.58 10.94 -2.31
C ALA A 125 11.27 9.80 -3.30
N THR A 126 10.05 9.80 -3.86
CA THR A 126 9.61 8.95 -4.97
C THR A 126 9.05 9.83 -6.09
N ASP A 127 8.77 9.23 -7.24
CA ASP A 127 8.10 9.90 -8.35
C ASP A 127 6.57 9.69 -8.37
N LEU A 128 5.97 9.20 -7.28
CA LEU A 128 4.54 8.89 -7.23
C LEU A 128 3.67 10.10 -7.56
N GLU A 129 3.91 11.26 -6.93
CA GLU A 129 3.11 12.46 -7.19
C GLU A 129 3.21 12.88 -8.66
N PHE A 130 4.42 12.95 -9.21
CA PHE A 130 4.65 13.27 -10.62
C PHE A 130 3.85 12.32 -11.52
N LEU A 131 3.88 11.02 -11.23
CA LEU A 131 3.17 10.00 -11.99
C LEU A 131 1.64 10.19 -11.91
N LEU A 132 1.10 10.43 -10.72
CA LEU A 132 -0.33 10.68 -10.52
C LEU A 132 -0.80 11.94 -11.28
N ARG A 133 -0.04 13.05 -11.21
CA ARG A 133 -0.34 14.28 -11.96
C ARG A 133 -0.28 14.05 -13.47
N ARG A 134 0.72 13.30 -13.96
CA ARG A 134 0.84 12.92 -15.37
C ARG A 134 -0.35 12.10 -15.87
N LEU A 135 -0.91 11.24 -15.01
CA LEU A 135 -2.12 10.45 -15.30
C LEU A 135 -3.41 11.28 -15.21
N GLY A 136 -3.34 12.55 -14.82
CA GLY A 136 -4.50 13.41 -14.64
C GLY A 136 -5.34 13.05 -13.43
N ALA A 137 -4.74 12.40 -12.43
CA ALA A 137 -5.47 11.96 -11.25
C ALA A 137 -5.96 13.16 -10.40
N ASP A 138 -7.21 13.10 -9.99
CA ASP A 138 -7.79 13.88 -8.88
C ASP A 138 -8.19 12.96 -7.71
N THR A 139 -8.27 11.67 -7.96
CA THR A 139 -8.71 10.65 -7.01
C THR A 139 -7.70 9.52 -6.94
N VAL A 140 -7.37 9.08 -5.73
CA VAL A 140 -6.54 7.89 -5.48
C VAL A 140 -7.32 6.84 -4.70
N ILE A 141 -7.24 5.58 -5.14
CA ILE A 141 -7.75 4.42 -4.41
C ILE A 141 -6.54 3.72 -3.78
N LEU A 142 -6.42 3.78 -2.45
CA LEU A 142 -5.30 3.21 -1.71
C LEU A 142 -5.62 1.78 -1.30
N ALA A 143 -4.76 0.84 -1.69
CA ALA A 143 -4.77 -0.56 -1.24
C ALA A 143 -3.38 -0.93 -0.70
N GLY A 144 -3.28 -1.96 0.11
CA GLY A 144 -1.97 -2.50 0.52
C GLY A 144 -1.68 -2.55 2.01
N ILE A 145 -0.43 -2.52 2.36
CA ILE A 145 0.12 -2.78 3.69
C ILE A 145 1.11 -1.68 4.11
N ASN A 146 1.16 -1.34 5.38
CA ASN A 146 0.24 -1.63 6.47
C ASN A 146 -0.77 -0.51 6.59
N THR A 147 -2.02 -0.84 6.88
CA THR A 147 -3.08 0.15 7.11
C THR A 147 -2.67 1.21 8.13
N THR A 148 -1.95 0.79 9.18
CA THR A 148 -1.51 1.62 10.32
C THR A 148 -0.33 2.53 10.03
N THR A 149 0.40 2.30 8.95
CA THR A 149 1.64 3.05 8.65
C THR A 149 1.70 3.52 7.20
N CYS A 150 2.07 2.66 6.24
CA CYS A 150 2.29 3.09 4.85
C CYS A 150 1.00 3.60 4.19
N VAL A 151 -0.13 2.91 4.38
CA VAL A 151 -1.43 3.33 3.82
C VAL A 151 -1.92 4.60 4.51
N LEU A 152 -1.85 4.66 5.85
CA LEU A 152 -2.24 5.84 6.63
C LEU A 152 -1.39 7.06 6.25
N CYS A 153 -0.06 6.88 6.13
CA CYS A 153 0.85 7.93 5.72
C CYS A 153 0.49 8.44 4.31
N ALA A 154 0.27 7.53 3.35
CA ALA A 154 -0.13 7.90 2.00
C ALA A 154 -1.49 8.61 1.97
N ALA A 155 -2.44 8.23 2.84
CA ALA A 155 -3.73 8.92 2.94
C ALA A 155 -3.56 10.37 3.43
N PHE A 156 -2.73 10.62 4.45
CA PHE A 156 -2.40 11.97 4.90
C PHE A 156 -1.75 12.80 3.79
N GLU A 157 -0.75 12.23 3.11
CA GLU A 157 -0.03 12.94 2.06
C GLU A 157 -0.93 13.25 0.86
N ALA A 158 -1.70 12.26 0.40
CA ALA A 158 -2.63 12.45 -0.70
C ALA A 158 -3.68 13.54 -0.38
N THR A 159 -4.21 13.55 0.85
CA THR A 159 -5.13 14.60 1.31
C THR A 159 -4.47 15.98 1.31
N ASN A 160 -3.22 16.07 1.79
CA ASN A 160 -2.46 17.35 1.79
C ASN A 160 -2.08 17.83 0.37
N LEU A 161 -2.10 16.93 -0.61
CA LEU A 161 -1.87 17.22 -2.03
C LEU A 161 -3.18 17.40 -2.80
N ASP A 162 -4.31 17.58 -2.12
CA ASP A 162 -5.65 17.81 -2.66
C ASP A 162 -6.20 16.67 -3.54
N PHE A 163 -5.73 15.45 -3.34
CA PHE A 163 -6.38 14.28 -3.93
C PHE A 163 -7.62 13.88 -3.13
N ARG A 164 -8.66 13.45 -3.83
CA ARG A 164 -9.74 12.67 -3.21
C ARG A 164 -9.21 11.28 -2.85
N VAL A 165 -9.32 10.89 -1.58
CA VAL A 165 -8.75 9.64 -1.07
C VAL A 165 -9.84 8.61 -0.81
N VAL A 166 -9.79 7.48 -1.50
CA VAL A 166 -10.59 6.29 -1.22
C VAL A 166 -9.66 5.23 -0.65
N ILE A 167 -10.04 4.60 0.43
CA ILE A 167 -9.31 3.47 1.01
C ILE A 167 -10.07 2.20 0.68
N ALA A 168 -9.46 1.28 -0.03
CA ALA A 168 -10.04 -0.01 -0.36
C ALA A 168 -10.05 -0.91 0.89
N ALA A 169 -11.08 -0.78 1.73
CA ALA A 169 -11.15 -1.40 3.04
C ALA A 169 -10.98 -2.92 3.01
N ASP A 170 -11.43 -3.58 1.95
CA ASP A 170 -11.24 -5.02 1.75
C ASP A 170 -9.82 -5.41 1.31
N ALA A 171 -9.06 -4.45 0.77
CA ALA A 171 -7.74 -4.67 0.17
C ALA A 171 -6.60 -3.98 0.94
N VAL A 172 -6.83 -3.65 2.21
CA VAL A 172 -5.80 -3.18 3.15
C VAL A 172 -5.75 -4.07 4.38
N ASP A 173 -4.57 -4.18 5.01
CA ASP A 173 -4.39 -4.92 6.25
C ASP A 173 -3.15 -4.44 7.01
N SER A 174 -2.93 -4.92 8.26
CA SER A 174 -1.79 -4.53 9.08
C SER A 174 -1.22 -5.67 9.90
N MET A 175 0.11 -5.72 9.96
CA MET A 175 0.86 -6.61 10.87
C MET A 175 0.79 -6.15 12.33
N ASP A 176 0.28 -4.95 12.60
CA ASP A 176 0.24 -4.36 13.95
C ASP A 176 -0.99 -4.79 14.76
N GLY A 177 -1.80 -5.71 14.24
CA GLY A 177 -3.00 -6.27 14.89
C GLY A 177 -4.30 -5.67 14.41
N GLU A 178 -5.40 -6.39 14.69
CA GLU A 178 -6.74 -6.09 14.19
C GLU A 178 -7.33 -4.81 14.79
N ASP A 179 -7.08 -4.55 16.05
CA ASP A 179 -7.53 -3.35 16.76
C ASP A 179 -6.88 -2.09 16.18
N MET A 180 -5.58 -2.14 15.91
CA MET A 180 -4.84 -1.05 15.27
C MET A 180 -5.29 -0.86 13.81
N HIS A 181 -5.52 -1.94 13.07
CA HIS A 181 -6.07 -1.88 11.72
C HIS A 181 -7.43 -1.15 11.70
N ARG A 182 -8.37 -1.57 12.55
CA ARG A 182 -9.68 -0.91 12.66
C ARG A 182 -9.59 0.54 13.12
N PHE A 183 -8.68 0.83 14.06
CA PHE A 183 -8.46 2.22 14.49
C PHE A 183 -7.98 3.09 13.31
N ALA A 184 -7.02 2.61 12.53
CA ALA A 184 -6.51 3.35 11.37
C ALA A 184 -7.61 3.61 10.31
N LEU A 185 -8.46 2.61 10.01
CA LEU A 185 -9.60 2.80 9.10
C LEU A 185 -10.58 3.86 9.64
N ARG A 186 -10.92 3.83 10.93
CA ARG A 186 -11.77 4.83 11.55
C ARG A 186 -11.16 6.24 11.53
N LEU A 187 -9.85 6.35 11.74
CA LEU A 187 -9.14 7.62 11.67
C LEU A 187 -9.19 8.18 10.23
N MET A 188 -8.91 7.35 9.24
CA MET A 188 -8.99 7.76 7.83
C MET A 188 -10.40 8.17 7.43
N GLN A 189 -11.43 7.45 7.90
CA GLN A 189 -12.83 7.81 7.67
C GLN A 189 -13.21 9.16 8.30
N ALA A 190 -12.67 9.44 9.47
CA ALA A 190 -13.01 10.67 10.20
C ALA A 190 -12.35 11.93 9.62
N ALA A 191 -11.18 11.80 8.96
CA ALA A 191 -10.36 12.96 8.68
C ALA A 191 -9.75 13.02 7.26
N LEU A 192 -9.66 11.89 6.52
CA LEU A 192 -8.82 11.84 5.32
C LEU A 192 -9.54 11.40 4.05
N GLY A 193 -10.56 10.53 4.15
CA GLY A 193 -11.18 10.00 2.94
C GLY A 193 -12.27 8.96 3.22
N TRP A 194 -12.57 8.16 2.23
CA TRP A 194 -13.68 7.21 2.23
C TRP A 194 -13.18 5.76 2.26
N PRO A 195 -13.20 5.05 3.40
CA PRO A 195 -13.04 3.58 3.40
C PRO A 195 -14.28 2.93 2.76
N LEU A 196 -14.07 2.21 1.67
CA LEU A 196 -15.11 1.53 0.91
C LEU A 196 -14.73 0.07 0.67
N GLY A 197 -15.71 -0.83 0.67
CA GLY A 197 -15.56 -2.18 0.16
C GLY A 197 -15.34 -2.20 -1.36
N ASN A 198 -14.83 -3.32 -1.89
CA ASN A 198 -14.57 -3.44 -3.33
C ASN A 198 -15.83 -3.18 -4.17
N GLU A 199 -16.97 -3.73 -3.77
CA GLU A 199 -18.25 -3.55 -4.46
C GLU A 199 -18.70 -2.09 -4.48
N ASP A 200 -18.55 -1.38 -3.35
CA ASP A 200 -18.90 0.03 -3.25
C ASP A 200 -17.99 0.90 -4.14
N ILE A 201 -16.70 0.53 -4.25
CA ILE A 201 -15.76 1.18 -5.17
C ILE A 201 -16.22 0.99 -6.62
N PHE A 202 -16.59 -0.24 -7.01
CA PHE A 202 -17.08 -0.52 -8.37
C PHE A 202 -18.38 0.22 -8.68
N GLN A 203 -19.30 0.27 -7.73
CA GLN A 203 -20.54 1.04 -7.86
C GLN A 203 -20.26 2.55 -7.99
N ALA A 204 -19.29 3.08 -7.23
CA ALA A 204 -18.92 4.48 -7.30
C ALA A 204 -18.29 4.88 -8.66
N LEU A 205 -17.57 3.95 -9.30
CA LEU A 205 -16.98 4.14 -10.62
C LEU A 205 -18.01 4.03 -11.78
N GLY A 206 -19.22 3.54 -11.47
CA GLY A 206 -20.22 3.24 -12.46
C GLY A 206 -20.06 1.83 -13.05
N ALA A 207 -21.21 1.19 -13.37
CA ALA A 207 -21.22 -0.12 -14.03
C ALA A 207 -20.74 0.00 -15.49
#